data_091ecf64355e8f8a0b541a9e1007a1f0
#
_entry.id   091ecf64355e8f8a0b541a9e1007a1f0
#
_cell.length_a   1.000
_cell.length_b   1.000
_cell.length_c   1.000
_cell.angle_alpha   90.00
_cell.angle_beta   90.00
_cell.angle_gamma   90.00
#
_symmetry.space_group_name_H-M   'P 1'
#
loop_
_entity.id
_entity.type
_entity.pdbx_description
1 polymer ?
#
loop_
_entity_poly.entity_id
_entity_poly.type
_entity_poly.pdbx_seq_one_letter_code
_entity_poly.pdbx_strand_id
1 'polypeptide(L)'
;ADKKKNVLDEDLEAIVTEGILRTADVFVLDYLHVTAGTTVLPMASVRLKINGRPVQDAGYGNGPIDAAFNTIARLTGTASELLRFSISALTGGTDALGEVTVRLRENGLLALGKGADPDIITASAKAYINGLNRLEYLKTHPMQEEAGL
;
A
#
# COMPACT_ATOMS: atom_id res chain seq x y z
N ALA A 1 15.22 1.02 -26.67
CA ALA A 1 13.92 1.09 -27.28
C ALA A 1 12.87 0.34 -26.48
N ASP A 2 13.02 -0.98 -26.34
CA ASP A 2 12.03 -1.77 -25.60
C ASP A 2 11.98 -1.41 -24.13
N LYS A 3 13.14 -1.16 -23.53
CA LYS A 3 13.20 -0.73 -22.14
C LYS A 3 12.51 0.60 -21.91
N LYS A 4 12.69 1.53 -22.83
CA LYS A 4 12.05 2.84 -22.77
C LYS A 4 10.55 2.72 -22.87
N LYS A 5 10.07 1.85 -23.74
CA LYS A 5 8.65 1.63 -23.93
C LYS A 5 8.00 1.04 -22.68
N ASN A 6 8.64 0.07 -22.05
CA ASN A 6 8.12 -0.55 -20.84
C ASN A 6 8.06 0.44 -19.67
N VAL A 7 9.10 1.27 -19.53
CA VAL A 7 9.12 2.30 -18.48
C VAL A 7 8.02 3.33 -18.72
N LEU A 8 7.81 3.74 -19.95
CA LEU A 8 6.74 4.67 -20.29
C LEU A 8 5.35 4.10 -19.99
N ASP A 9 5.13 2.83 -20.29
CA ASP A 9 3.84 2.20 -20.03
C ASP A 9 3.55 2.14 -18.54
N GLU A 10 4.55 1.81 -17.72
CA GLU A 10 4.41 1.81 -16.27
C GLU A 10 4.14 3.20 -15.73
N ASP A 11 4.85 4.21 -16.23
CA ASP A 11 4.67 5.60 -15.79
C ASP A 11 3.29 6.12 -16.17
N LEU A 12 2.83 5.84 -17.37
CA LEU A 12 1.51 6.29 -17.83
C LEU A 12 0.41 5.62 -17.01
N GLU A 13 0.54 4.32 -16.76
CA GLU A 13 -0.42 3.60 -15.95
C GLU A 13 -0.47 4.15 -14.52
N ALA A 14 0.69 4.40 -13.92
CA ALA A 14 0.77 4.95 -12.57
C ALA A 14 0.14 6.34 -12.50
N ILE A 15 0.41 7.20 -13.47
CA ILE A 15 -0.12 8.56 -13.49
C ILE A 15 -1.64 8.55 -13.60
N VAL A 16 -2.17 7.77 -14.53
CA VAL A 16 -3.63 7.68 -14.73
C VAL A 16 -4.29 7.13 -13.48
N THR A 17 -3.73 6.07 -12.91
CA THR A 17 -4.29 5.43 -11.72
C THR A 17 -4.25 6.38 -10.52
N GLU A 18 -3.14 7.08 -10.31
CA GLU A 18 -3.03 8.04 -9.22
C GLU A 18 -4.03 9.19 -9.36
N GLY A 19 -4.19 9.72 -10.57
CA GLY A 19 -5.14 10.80 -10.81
C GLY A 19 -6.56 10.40 -10.47
N ILE A 20 -6.95 9.17 -10.81
CA ILE A 20 -8.29 8.66 -10.54
C ILE A 20 -8.46 8.38 -9.04
N LEU A 21 -7.48 7.73 -8.42
CA LEU A 21 -7.57 7.33 -7.01
C LEU A 21 -7.54 8.51 -6.06
N ARG A 22 -6.95 9.64 -6.43
CA ARG A 22 -6.96 10.85 -5.59
C ARG A 22 -8.37 11.34 -5.29
N THR A 23 -9.30 11.09 -6.18
CA THR A 23 -10.67 11.53 -6.02
C THR A 23 -11.58 10.46 -5.44
N ALA A 24 -11.08 9.23 -5.28
CA ALA A 24 -11.91 8.09 -4.94
C ALA A 24 -11.23 7.08 -4.00
N ASP A 25 -10.32 7.54 -3.14
CA ASP A 25 -9.68 6.63 -2.19
C ASP A 25 -10.71 6.06 -1.22
N VAL A 26 -10.82 4.74 -1.22
CA VAL A 26 -11.70 4.01 -0.31
C VAL A 26 -11.09 3.95 1.09
N PHE A 27 -9.78 3.68 1.15
CA PHE A 27 -9.05 3.51 2.39
C PHE A 27 -8.09 4.66 2.60
N VAL A 28 -8.15 5.30 3.76
CA VAL A 28 -7.25 6.40 4.12
C VAL A 28 -6.65 6.09 5.49
N LEU A 29 -5.33 6.13 5.59
CA LEU A 29 -4.64 5.93 6.87
C LEU A 29 -4.84 7.16 7.76
N ASP A 30 -5.39 6.93 8.94
CA ASP A 30 -5.62 7.99 9.91
C ASP A 30 -4.61 7.92 11.07
N TYR A 31 -4.26 6.70 11.49
CA TYR A 31 -3.39 6.50 12.64
C TYR A 31 -2.68 5.16 12.55
N LEU A 32 -1.40 5.16 12.89
CA LEU A 32 -0.61 3.94 12.99
C LEU A 32 0.33 4.04 14.18
N HIS A 33 0.30 3.05 15.04
CA HIS A 33 1.24 2.91 16.15
C HIS A 33 1.71 1.47 16.19
N VAL A 34 3.03 1.28 16.28
CA VAL A 34 3.61 -0.05 16.35
C VAL A 34 4.41 -0.21 17.63
N THR A 35 4.40 -1.41 18.18
CA THR A 35 5.20 -1.81 19.33
C THR A 35 6.02 -3.02 18.91
N ALA A 36 7.33 -2.95 19.11
CA ALA A 36 8.25 -4.03 18.78
C ALA A 36 9.45 -3.95 19.68
N GLY A 37 10.09 -5.10 19.93
CA GLY A 37 11.26 -5.19 20.77
C GLY A 37 11.61 -6.63 21.03
N THR A 38 12.67 -6.85 21.82
CA THR A 38 13.14 -8.22 22.10
C THR A 38 12.27 -8.96 23.09
N THR A 39 11.47 -8.24 23.88
CA THR A 39 10.67 -8.83 24.96
C THR A 39 9.17 -8.70 24.74
N VAL A 40 8.73 -8.11 23.61
CA VAL A 40 7.31 -7.93 23.31
C VAL A 40 7.01 -8.50 21.94
N LEU A 41 5.78 -8.97 21.76
CA LEU A 41 5.31 -9.40 20.45
C LEU A 41 5.12 -8.16 19.57
N PRO A 42 5.56 -8.19 18.32
CA PRO A 42 5.28 -7.09 17.41
C PRO A 42 3.78 -6.89 17.24
N MET A 43 3.32 -5.65 17.43
CA MET A 43 1.91 -5.31 17.39
C MET A 43 1.73 -3.97 16.68
N ALA A 44 0.63 -3.84 15.96
CA ALA A 44 0.24 -2.58 15.33
C ALA A 44 -1.19 -2.23 15.72
N SER A 45 -1.39 -0.95 16.06
CA SER A 45 -2.71 -0.35 16.20
C SER A 45 -2.92 0.53 14.98
N VAL A 46 -4.04 0.35 14.30
CA VAL A 46 -4.31 1.07 13.04
C VAL A 46 -5.72 1.64 13.08
N ARG A 47 -5.84 2.88 12.66
CA ARG A 47 -7.12 3.51 12.38
C ARG A 47 -7.13 3.92 10.91
N LEU A 48 -8.18 3.49 10.23
CA LEU A 48 -8.43 3.85 8.84
C LEU A 48 -9.77 4.53 8.72
N LYS A 49 -9.93 5.30 7.64
CA LYS A 49 -11.25 5.68 7.18
C LYS A 49 -11.58 4.82 5.96
N ILE A 50 -12.72 4.18 6.00
CA ILE A 50 -13.22 3.39 4.87
C ILE A 50 -14.47 4.09 4.36
N ASN A 51 -14.37 4.69 3.18
CA ASN A 51 -15.43 5.54 2.61
C ASN A 51 -15.83 6.64 3.61
N GLY A 52 -14.84 7.24 4.27
CA GLY A 52 -15.04 8.31 5.23
C GLY A 52 -15.42 7.86 6.63
N ARG A 53 -15.65 6.57 6.86
CA ARG A 53 -16.05 6.04 8.18
C ARG A 53 -14.83 5.52 8.92
N PRO A 54 -14.56 5.99 10.15
CA PRO A 54 -13.40 5.52 10.90
C PRO A 54 -13.60 4.08 11.41
N VAL A 55 -12.56 3.27 11.26
CA VAL A 55 -12.48 1.92 11.82
C VAL A 55 -11.11 1.76 12.45
N GLN A 56 -11.02 0.96 13.51
CA GLN A 56 -9.78 0.81 14.26
C GLN A 56 -9.67 -0.62 14.79
N ASP A 57 -8.45 -1.14 14.79
CA ASP A 57 -8.13 -2.46 15.34
C ASP A 57 -6.65 -2.53 15.67
N ALA A 58 -6.26 -3.57 16.38
CA ALA A 58 -4.88 -3.86 16.69
C ALA A 58 -4.62 -5.35 16.47
N GLY A 59 -3.41 -5.66 16.02
CA GLY A 59 -3.06 -7.05 15.75
C GLY A 59 -1.56 -7.29 15.80
N TYR A 60 -1.20 -8.57 15.84
CA TYR A 60 0.17 -9.02 15.96
C TYR A 60 0.70 -9.45 14.60
N GLY A 61 2.03 -9.55 14.50
CA GLY A 61 2.72 -10.10 13.34
C GLY A 61 4.10 -10.59 13.72
N ASN A 62 4.85 -11.06 12.74
CA ASN A 62 6.22 -11.53 12.93
C ASN A 62 7.22 -10.39 13.08
N GLY A 63 6.81 -9.19 12.73
CA GLY A 63 7.55 -7.95 12.87
C GLY A 63 6.58 -6.79 12.80
N PRO A 64 7.06 -5.53 12.99
CA PRO A 64 6.16 -4.39 13.02
C PRO A 64 5.45 -4.13 11.69
N ILE A 65 6.13 -4.34 10.57
CA ILE A 65 5.52 -4.14 9.24
C ILE A 65 4.48 -5.23 8.99
N ASP A 66 4.81 -6.47 9.32
CA ASP A 66 3.87 -7.59 9.18
C ASP A 66 2.64 -7.38 10.05
N ALA A 67 2.83 -6.91 11.29
CA ALA A 67 1.72 -6.59 12.20
C ALA A 67 0.82 -5.50 11.60
N ALA A 68 1.41 -4.46 11.02
CA ALA A 68 0.67 -3.39 10.37
C ALA A 68 -0.14 -3.92 9.18
N PHE A 69 0.48 -4.71 8.32
CA PHE A 69 -0.18 -5.27 7.14
C PHE A 69 -1.33 -6.20 7.53
N ASN A 70 -1.10 -7.07 8.52
CA ASN A 70 -2.14 -7.99 9.00
C ASN A 70 -3.35 -7.22 9.55
N THR A 71 -3.09 -6.16 10.30
CA THR A 71 -4.14 -5.35 10.89
C THR A 71 -4.93 -4.59 9.80
N ILE A 72 -4.23 -4.00 8.84
CA ILE A 72 -4.88 -3.31 7.73
C ILE A 72 -5.71 -4.29 6.89
N ALA A 73 -5.18 -5.46 6.60
CA ALA A 73 -5.91 -6.47 5.83
C ALA A 73 -7.21 -6.88 6.53
N ARG A 74 -7.15 -7.05 7.84
CA ARG A 74 -8.33 -7.42 8.62
C ARG A 74 -9.35 -6.27 8.66
N LEU A 75 -8.90 -5.04 8.85
CA LEU A 75 -9.78 -3.87 8.87
C LEU A 75 -10.48 -3.64 7.53
N THR A 76 -9.76 -3.83 6.44
CA THR A 76 -10.30 -3.60 5.10
C THR A 76 -11.08 -4.79 4.56
N GLY A 77 -10.96 -5.95 5.22
CA GLY A 77 -11.62 -7.16 4.77
C GLY A 77 -11.09 -7.66 3.45
N THR A 78 -9.84 -7.33 3.10
CA THR A 78 -9.26 -7.73 1.83
C THR A 78 -8.47 -9.02 1.96
N ALA A 79 -8.41 -9.79 0.89
CA ALA A 79 -7.68 -11.05 0.82
C ALA A 79 -6.59 -10.97 -0.24
N SER A 80 -5.90 -9.85 -0.30
CA SER A 80 -4.83 -9.66 -1.26
C SER A 80 -3.56 -10.39 -0.83
N GLU A 81 -2.82 -10.86 -1.82
CA GLU A 81 -1.53 -11.52 -1.61
C GLU A 81 -0.41 -10.53 -1.88
N LEU A 82 0.52 -10.42 -0.94
CA LEU A 82 1.71 -9.57 -1.11
C LEU A 82 2.74 -10.35 -1.91
N LEU A 83 2.95 -9.95 -3.16
CA LEU A 83 3.88 -10.63 -4.06
C LEU A 83 5.29 -10.08 -3.95
N ARG A 84 5.41 -8.79 -3.63
CA ARG A 84 6.72 -8.14 -3.58
C ARG A 84 6.66 -6.95 -2.63
N PHE A 85 7.76 -6.76 -1.92
CA PHE A 85 7.98 -5.65 -1.02
C PHE A 85 9.40 -5.15 -1.25
N SER A 86 9.57 -3.88 -1.54
CA SER A 86 10.90 -3.31 -1.72
C SER A 86 10.99 -1.94 -1.09
N ILE A 87 12.15 -1.66 -0.52
CA ILE A 87 12.45 -0.43 0.19
C ILE A 87 13.63 0.23 -0.49
N SER A 88 13.54 1.52 -0.73
CA SER A 88 14.67 2.31 -1.22
C SER A 88 14.68 3.68 -0.54
N ALA A 89 15.88 4.21 -0.31
CA ALA A 89 16.02 5.57 0.20
C ALA A 89 16.00 6.54 -0.98
N LEU A 90 15.16 7.56 -0.89
CA LEU A 90 15.03 8.54 -1.96
C LEU A 90 16.11 9.61 -1.91
N THR A 91 16.47 10.05 -0.70
CA THR A 91 17.41 11.15 -0.53
C THR A 91 18.35 10.84 0.62
N GLY A 92 19.53 11.45 0.59
CA GLY A 92 20.45 11.42 1.72
C GLY A 92 20.25 12.64 2.60
N GLY A 93 20.93 12.65 3.74
CA GLY A 93 20.92 13.77 4.65
C GLY A 93 19.83 13.69 5.71
N THR A 94 19.54 14.83 6.34
CA THR A 94 18.65 14.88 7.49
C THR A 94 17.18 14.70 7.14
N ASP A 95 16.82 14.97 5.88
CA ASP A 95 15.44 14.87 5.41
C ASP A 95 15.24 13.63 4.53
N ALA A 96 16.01 12.58 4.80
CA ALA A 96 15.90 11.34 4.02
C ALA A 96 14.52 10.72 4.15
N LEU A 97 13.94 10.37 3.02
CA LEU A 97 12.67 9.64 2.95
C LEU A 97 12.95 8.20 2.50
N GLY A 98 12.26 7.27 3.13
CA GLY A 98 12.22 5.91 2.62
C GLY A 98 11.02 5.76 1.70
N GLU A 99 11.24 5.18 0.54
CA GLU A 99 10.15 4.83 -0.36
C GLU A 99 9.93 3.33 -0.33
N VAL A 100 8.68 2.94 -0.22
CA VAL A 100 8.27 1.53 -0.23
C VAL A 100 7.38 1.30 -1.43
N THR A 101 7.63 0.20 -2.13
CA THR A 101 6.78 -0.28 -3.21
C THR A 101 6.32 -1.69 -2.86
N VAL A 102 5.03 -1.94 -2.99
CA VAL A 102 4.46 -3.27 -2.81
C VAL A 102 3.76 -3.68 -4.10
N ARG A 103 3.73 -4.97 -4.35
CA ARG A 103 2.93 -5.55 -5.43
C ARG A 103 1.91 -6.48 -4.81
N LEU A 104 0.65 -6.23 -5.07
CA LEU A 104 -0.47 -6.99 -4.51
C LEU A 104 -1.25 -7.69 -5.62
N ARG A 105 -1.79 -8.84 -5.28
CA ARG A 105 -2.66 -9.59 -6.19
C ARG A 105 -3.92 -10.02 -5.43
N GLU A 106 -5.06 -9.86 -6.10
CA GLU A 106 -6.34 -10.31 -5.55
C GLU A 106 -7.25 -10.69 -6.71
N ASN A 107 -7.70 -11.95 -6.74
CA ASN A 107 -8.61 -12.44 -7.79
C ASN A 107 -8.09 -12.17 -9.20
N GLY A 108 -6.80 -12.37 -9.44
CA GLY A 108 -6.18 -12.14 -10.74
C GLY A 108 -5.86 -10.69 -11.05
N LEU A 109 -6.28 -9.76 -10.23
CA LEU A 109 -5.94 -8.35 -10.38
C LEU A 109 -4.60 -8.06 -9.72
N LEU A 110 -3.77 -7.27 -10.39
CA LEU A 110 -2.45 -6.86 -9.88
C LEU A 110 -2.41 -5.35 -9.69
N ALA A 111 -1.83 -4.92 -8.58
CA ALA A 111 -1.64 -3.50 -8.33
C ALA A 111 -0.30 -3.25 -7.67
N LEU A 112 0.32 -2.13 -8.02
CA LEU A 112 1.49 -1.61 -7.33
C LEU A 112 1.02 -0.52 -6.37
N GLY A 113 1.51 -0.58 -5.13
CA GLY A 113 1.28 0.46 -4.16
C GLY A 113 2.59 1.13 -3.79
N LYS A 114 2.58 2.44 -3.64
CA LYS A 114 3.77 3.21 -3.28
C LYS A 114 3.47 4.11 -2.09
N GLY A 115 4.45 4.24 -1.22
CA GLY A 115 4.37 5.13 -0.07
C GLY A 115 5.73 5.65 0.29
N ALA A 116 5.78 6.89 0.78
CA ALA A 116 7.02 7.51 1.21
C ALA A 116 6.80 8.21 2.54
N ASP A 117 7.77 8.09 3.43
CA ASP A 117 7.73 8.70 4.75
C ASP A 117 9.11 8.61 5.36
N PRO A 118 9.52 9.56 6.24
CA PRO A 118 10.76 9.40 6.98
C PRO A 118 10.80 8.12 7.82
N ASP A 119 9.64 7.69 8.35
CA ASP A 119 9.52 6.43 9.06
C ASP A 119 9.14 5.31 8.08
N ILE A 120 10.00 4.28 8.01
CA ILE A 120 9.84 3.21 7.03
C ILE A 120 8.59 2.35 7.30
N ILE A 121 8.18 2.24 8.55
CA ILE A 121 6.98 1.48 8.89
C ILE A 121 5.75 2.22 8.39
N THR A 122 5.71 3.53 8.59
CA THR A 122 4.63 4.37 8.05
C THR A 122 4.62 4.35 6.53
N ALA A 123 5.79 4.45 5.89
CA ALA A 123 5.91 4.37 4.44
C ALA A 123 5.36 3.03 3.92
N SER A 124 5.66 1.95 4.63
CA SER A 124 5.17 0.60 4.27
C SER A 124 3.65 0.52 4.35
N ALA A 125 3.06 1.05 5.42
CA ALA A 125 1.61 1.07 5.58
C ALA A 125 0.94 1.90 4.48
N LYS A 126 1.52 3.07 4.17
CA LYS A 126 1.02 3.92 3.08
C LYS A 126 1.06 3.19 1.73
N ALA A 127 2.16 2.48 1.46
CA ALA A 127 2.30 1.72 0.22
C ALA A 127 1.23 0.63 0.13
N TYR A 128 1.02 -0.10 1.21
CA TYR A 128 0.05 -1.18 1.25
C TYR A 128 -1.37 -0.66 1.01
N ILE A 129 -1.74 0.42 1.69
CA ILE A 129 -3.05 1.05 1.55
C ILE A 129 -3.23 1.60 0.13
N ASN A 130 -2.18 2.21 -0.44
CA ASN A 130 -2.21 2.69 -1.81
C ASN A 130 -2.48 1.54 -2.79
N GLY A 131 -1.82 0.41 -2.59
CA GLY A 131 -2.07 -0.79 -3.40
C GLY A 131 -3.49 -1.33 -3.26
N LEU A 132 -4.01 -1.34 -2.04
CA LEU A 132 -5.39 -1.77 -1.81
C LEU A 132 -6.39 -0.84 -2.50
N ASN A 133 -6.16 0.47 -2.47
CA ASN A 133 -7.02 1.42 -3.17
C ASN A 133 -7.02 1.18 -4.68
N ARG A 134 -5.85 0.87 -5.23
CA ARG A 134 -5.75 0.56 -6.65
C ARG A 134 -6.49 -0.73 -7.01
N LEU A 135 -6.40 -1.73 -6.14
CA LEU A 135 -7.17 -2.97 -6.34
C LEU A 135 -8.67 -2.70 -6.31
N GLU A 136 -9.14 -1.86 -5.37
CA GLU A 136 -10.55 -1.49 -5.31
C GLU A 136 -11.00 -0.78 -6.58
N TYR A 137 -10.17 0.10 -7.11
CA TYR A 137 -10.44 0.76 -8.37
C TYR A 137 -10.58 -0.25 -9.52
N LEU A 138 -9.63 -1.19 -9.60
CA LEU A 138 -9.66 -2.21 -10.66
C LEU A 138 -10.87 -3.12 -10.55
N LYS A 139 -11.35 -3.42 -9.35
CA LYS A 139 -12.54 -4.23 -9.14
C LYS A 139 -13.79 -3.57 -9.73
N THR A 140 -13.85 -2.23 -9.70
CA THR A 140 -15.01 -1.47 -10.18
C THR A 140 -14.84 -0.97 -11.61
N HIS A 141 -13.66 -1.22 -12.23
CA HIS A 141 -13.36 -0.77 -13.58
C HIS A 141 -12.76 -1.91 -14.41
N PRO A 142 -13.51 -3.00 -14.64
CA PRO A 142 -12.98 -4.18 -15.33
C PRO A 142 -12.54 -3.94 -16.77
N MET A 143 -13.05 -2.90 -17.40
CA MET A 143 -12.65 -2.54 -18.77
C MET A 143 -11.18 -2.20 -18.90
N GLN A 144 -10.58 -1.65 -17.85
CA GLN A 144 -9.15 -1.33 -17.86
C GLN A 144 -8.27 -2.58 -17.84
N GLU A 145 -8.72 -3.62 -17.17
CA GLU A 145 -8.02 -4.88 -17.15
C GLU A 145 -7.97 -5.49 -18.54
N GLU A 146 -9.09 -5.48 -19.25
CA GLU A 146 -9.17 -5.99 -20.62
C GLU A 146 -8.28 -5.18 -21.56
N ALA A 147 -8.24 -3.87 -21.38
CA ALA A 147 -7.40 -2.99 -22.20
C ALA A 147 -5.91 -3.23 -21.94
N GLY A 148 -5.53 -3.75 -20.80
CA GLY A 148 -4.17 -4.10 -20.47
C GLY A 148 -3.68 -5.40 -21.11
N LEU A 149 -4.55 -6.15 -21.67
CA LEU A 149 -4.22 -7.37 -22.37
C LEU A 149 -3.90 -7.09 -23.82
#